data_19cabe6581fa80eee4a5ee66da4c666a
#
_entry.id   19cabe6581fa80eee4a5ee66da4c666a
#
_cell.length_a   1.000
_cell.length_b   1.000
_cell.length_c   1.000
_cell.angle_alpha   90.00
_cell.angle_beta   90.00
_cell.angle_gamma   90.00
#
_symmetry.space_group_name_H-M   'P 1'
#
loop_
_entity.id
_entity.type
_entity.pdbx_description
1 polymer ?
#
loop_
_entity_poly.entity_id
_entity_poly.type
_entity_poly.pdbx_seq_one_letter_code
_entity_poly.pdbx_strand_id
1 'polypeptide(L)'
;MNKSYQHFINGQTVQGTSGRTSDIFNPSLGEVTGHVALATTGELNDAVAAAKAALPEWSAMNPQRRARVLFNFKGLVEANADELARILSEEHGKVLADSLGDIQRGLDVIEFACGVPHLLKGEYTPGAGPGIDVYSMRQPVGVAAGITPFNFPAMIPMWMSGVAIATGCTFI
;
A
#
# COMPACT_ATOMS: atom_id res chain seq x y z
N MET A 1 22.82 -0.76 18.07
CA MET A 1 21.53 -0.94 18.80
C MET A 1 20.57 -1.66 17.88
N ASN A 2 19.98 -2.79 18.32
CA ASN A 2 18.98 -3.48 17.54
C ASN A 2 17.73 -2.59 17.38
N LYS A 3 17.27 -2.41 16.15
CA LYS A 3 16.07 -1.61 15.83
C LYS A 3 14.82 -2.38 16.27
N SER A 4 13.79 -1.69 16.76
CA SER A 4 12.50 -2.27 17.10
C SER A 4 11.42 -1.64 16.22
N TYR A 5 10.74 -2.48 15.45
CA TYR A 5 9.69 -2.05 14.53
C TYR A 5 8.31 -2.42 15.09
N GLN A 6 7.42 -1.46 15.09
CA GLN A 6 6.08 -1.56 15.64
C GLN A 6 5.03 -1.50 14.52
N HIS A 7 3.76 -1.64 14.89
CA HIS A 7 2.67 -1.49 13.92
C HIS A 7 2.51 -0.03 13.49
N PHE A 8 2.03 0.18 12.28
CA PHE A 8 1.64 1.49 11.79
C PHE A 8 0.17 1.45 11.42
N ILE A 9 -0.69 2.06 12.24
CA ILE A 9 -2.15 1.99 12.12
C ILE A 9 -2.71 3.41 12.20
N ASN A 10 -3.58 3.76 11.26
CA ASN A 10 -4.24 5.07 11.22
C ASN A 10 -3.25 6.25 11.25
N GLY A 11 -2.13 6.13 10.52
CA GLY A 11 -1.09 7.17 10.43
C GLY A 11 -0.21 7.32 11.68
N GLN A 12 -0.26 6.36 12.61
CA GLN A 12 0.49 6.40 13.86
C GLN A 12 1.23 5.10 14.14
N THR A 13 2.39 5.22 14.80
CA THR A 13 3.09 4.05 15.34
C THR A 13 2.36 3.55 16.58
N VAL A 14 1.94 2.29 16.56
CA VAL A 14 1.23 1.62 17.65
C VAL A 14 2.11 0.49 18.21
N GLN A 15 2.36 0.52 19.51
CA GLN A 15 3.16 -0.50 20.17
C GLN A 15 2.46 -1.84 20.15
N GLY A 16 3.19 -2.90 19.73
CA GLY A 16 2.67 -4.26 19.79
C GLY A 16 2.50 -4.73 21.25
N THR A 17 1.38 -5.35 21.54
CA THR A 17 1.03 -5.80 22.91
C THR A 17 1.09 -7.31 23.09
N SER A 18 1.39 -8.06 22.03
CA SER A 18 1.45 -9.53 22.09
C SER A 18 2.62 -10.09 22.90
N GLY A 19 3.64 -9.27 23.16
CA GLY A 19 4.92 -9.72 23.71
C GLY A 19 5.74 -10.61 22.74
N ARG A 20 5.23 -10.89 21.53
CA ARG A 20 5.90 -11.70 20.51
C ARG A 20 6.60 -10.81 19.51
N THR A 21 7.79 -11.20 19.10
CA THR A 21 8.56 -10.55 18.03
C THR A 21 9.10 -11.58 17.05
N SER A 22 9.49 -11.11 15.87
CA SER A 22 10.32 -11.88 14.93
C SER A 22 11.61 -11.12 14.69
N ASP A 23 12.70 -11.86 14.54
CA ASP A 23 14.00 -11.30 14.25
C ASP A 23 14.07 -10.78 12.80
N ILE A 24 14.77 -9.67 12.63
CA ILE A 24 15.16 -9.13 11.33
C ILE A 24 16.65 -9.35 11.19
N PHE A 25 17.02 -10.06 10.13
CA PHE A 25 18.42 -10.40 9.87
C PHE A 25 19.00 -9.50 8.78
N ASN A 26 20.30 -9.23 8.88
CA ASN A 26 21.09 -8.91 7.71
C ASN A 26 21.57 -10.25 7.11
N PRO A 27 21.03 -10.68 5.98
CA PRO A 27 21.35 -12.00 5.42
C PRO A 27 22.80 -12.12 4.92
N SER A 28 23.44 -10.99 4.61
CA SER A 28 24.85 -10.97 4.17
C SER A 28 25.82 -11.25 5.32
N LEU A 29 25.43 -10.91 6.56
CA LEU A 29 26.25 -11.09 7.76
C LEU A 29 25.75 -12.26 8.62
N GLY A 30 24.50 -12.68 8.47
CA GLY A 30 23.84 -13.67 9.32
C GLY A 30 23.53 -13.16 10.72
N GLU A 31 23.47 -11.83 10.90
CA GLU A 31 23.27 -11.18 12.19
C GLU A 31 21.87 -10.60 12.34
N VAL A 32 21.33 -10.64 13.56
CA VAL A 32 20.08 -9.98 13.90
C VAL A 32 20.32 -8.48 14.03
N THR A 33 19.64 -7.70 13.20
CA THR A 33 19.74 -6.23 13.15
C THR A 33 18.55 -5.51 13.78
N GLY A 34 17.45 -6.24 14.02
CA GLY A 34 16.25 -5.69 14.62
C GLY A 34 15.20 -6.74 14.94
N HIS A 35 14.09 -6.27 15.48
CA HIS A 35 12.93 -7.09 15.78
C HIS A 35 11.66 -6.39 15.32
N VAL A 36 10.70 -7.14 14.78
CA VAL A 36 9.37 -6.65 14.42
C VAL A 36 8.33 -7.23 15.37
N ALA A 37 7.43 -6.39 15.86
CA ALA A 37 6.31 -6.82 16.70
C ALA A 37 5.33 -7.69 15.88
N LEU A 38 4.90 -8.82 16.45
CA LEU A 38 3.86 -9.67 15.87
C LEU A 38 2.51 -9.30 16.49
N ALA A 39 1.52 -9.02 15.66
CA ALA A 39 0.21 -8.54 16.09
C ALA A 39 -0.59 -9.62 16.85
N THR A 40 -1.46 -9.15 17.71
CA THR A 40 -2.60 -9.92 18.25
C THR A 40 -3.78 -9.83 17.28
N THR A 41 -4.76 -10.72 17.44
CA THR A 41 -6.05 -10.60 16.73
C THR A 41 -6.77 -9.29 17.07
N GLY A 42 -6.61 -8.77 18.29
CA GLY A 42 -7.17 -7.48 18.72
C GLY A 42 -6.59 -6.33 17.89
N GLU A 43 -5.28 -6.23 17.81
CA GLU A 43 -4.58 -5.20 17.02
C GLU A 43 -4.93 -5.27 15.52
N LEU A 44 -5.08 -6.49 14.96
CA LEU A 44 -5.56 -6.65 13.60
C LEU A 44 -7.00 -6.11 13.43
N ASN A 45 -7.88 -6.42 14.37
CA ASN A 45 -9.26 -5.91 14.36
C ASN A 45 -9.30 -4.38 14.49
N ASP A 46 -8.42 -3.78 15.28
CA ASP A 46 -8.29 -2.33 15.41
C ASP A 46 -7.82 -1.69 14.08
N ALA A 47 -6.88 -2.31 13.38
CA ALA A 47 -6.47 -1.87 12.05
C ALA A 47 -7.63 -1.93 11.04
N VAL A 48 -8.40 -3.01 11.05
CA VAL A 48 -9.61 -3.16 10.22
C VAL A 48 -10.67 -2.11 10.58
N ALA A 49 -10.86 -1.84 11.87
CA ALA A 49 -11.80 -0.82 12.34
C ALA A 49 -11.38 0.60 11.87
N ALA A 50 -10.10 0.92 11.97
CA ALA A 50 -9.54 2.18 11.48
C ALA A 50 -9.74 2.34 9.97
N ALA A 51 -9.45 1.29 9.19
CA ALA A 51 -9.66 1.29 7.75
C ALA A 51 -11.15 1.45 7.38
N LYS A 52 -12.06 0.78 8.10
CA LYS A 52 -13.51 0.94 7.93
C LYS A 52 -13.98 2.36 8.25
N ALA A 53 -13.44 2.97 9.30
CA ALA A 53 -13.79 4.34 9.70
C ALA A 53 -13.35 5.38 8.65
N ALA A 54 -12.20 5.19 8.02
CA ALA A 54 -11.69 6.06 6.97
C ALA A 54 -12.41 5.90 5.61
N LEU A 55 -13.01 4.73 5.35
CA LEU A 55 -13.59 4.38 4.06
C LEU A 55 -14.65 5.36 3.55
N PRO A 56 -15.64 5.84 4.34
CA PRO A 56 -16.70 6.72 3.82
C PRO A 56 -16.16 8.03 3.25
N GLU A 57 -15.24 8.67 3.95
CA GLU A 57 -14.62 9.93 3.49
C GLU A 57 -13.73 9.68 2.26
N TRP A 58 -12.88 8.66 2.32
CA TRP A 58 -11.96 8.36 1.24
C TRP A 58 -12.68 7.95 -0.05
N SER A 59 -13.70 7.08 0.05
CA SER A 59 -14.47 6.62 -1.10
C SER A 59 -15.30 7.73 -1.77
N ALA A 60 -15.82 8.67 -0.97
CA ALA A 60 -16.56 9.83 -1.46
C ALA A 60 -15.64 10.92 -2.04
N MET A 61 -14.35 10.89 -1.76
CA MET A 61 -13.39 11.87 -2.28
C MET A 61 -13.34 11.80 -3.80
N ASN A 62 -13.28 12.98 -4.45
CA ASN A 62 -13.10 13.08 -5.91
C ASN A 62 -11.88 12.27 -6.37
N PRO A 63 -12.00 11.42 -7.41
CA PRO A 63 -10.90 10.57 -7.88
C PRO A 63 -9.60 11.30 -8.20
N GLN A 64 -9.66 12.52 -8.78
CA GLN A 64 -8.46 13.31 -9.04
C GLN A 64 -7.76 13.76 -7.75
N ARG A 65 -8.51 14.00 -6.67
CA ARG A 65 -7.91 14.32 -5.37
C ARG A 65 -7.19 13.11 -4.77
N ARG A 66 -7.78 11.91 -4.90
CA ARG A 66 -7.10 10.67 -4.50
C ARG A 66 -5.83 10.44 -5.32
N ALA A 67 -5.91 10.63 -6.65
CA ALA A 67 -4.74 10.54 -7.52
C ALA A 67 -3.63 11.53 -7.12
N ARG A 68 -3.98 12.75 -6.66
CA ARG A 68 -2.98 13.72 -6.18
C ARG A 68 -2.17 13.20 -4.99
N VAL A 69 -2.79 12.44 -4.09
CA VAL A 69 -2.06 11.80 -2.98
C VAL A 69 -1.03 10.81 -3.50
N LEU A 70 -1.39 10.01 -4.52
CA LEU A 70 -0.47 9.06 -5.15
C LEU A 70 0.65 9.75 -5.94
N PHE A 71 0.38 10.87 -6.63
CA PHE A 71 1.43 11.68 -7.24
C PHE A 71 2.44 12.19 -6.20
N ASN A 72 1.95 12.68 -5.05
CA ASN A 72 2.82 13.11 -3.97
C ASN A 72 3.63 11.95 -3.39
N PHE A 73 2.99 10.79 -3.17
CA PHE A 73 3.67 9.59 -2.71
C PHE A 73 4.77 9.16 -3.69
N LYS A 74 4.47 9.11 -5.00
CA LYS A 74 5.45 8.83 -6.06
C LYS A 74 6.68 9.73 -5.92
N GLY A 75 6.46 11.05 -5.88
CA GLY A 75 7.56 12.02 -5.75
C GLY A 75 8.40 11.83 -4.48
N LEU A 76 7.76 11.46 -3.35
CA LEU A 76 8.48 11.17 -2.11
C LEU A 76 9.33 9.91 -2.21
N VAL A 77 8.82 8.84 -2.83
CA VAL A 77 9.57 7.59 -3.03
C VAL A 77 10.75 7.84 -3.99
N GLU A 78 10.54 8.57 -5.09
CA GLU A 78 11.61 8.94 -6.03
C GLU A 78 12.73 9.75 -5.35
N ALA A 79 12.35 10.73 -4.53
CA ALA A 79 13.31 11.57 -3.81
C ALA A 79 14.13 10.81 -2.76
N ASN A 80 13.65 9.65 -2.29
CA ASN A 80 14.31 8.82 -1.28
C ASN A 80 14.73 7.44 -1.82
N ALA A 81 14.76 7.25 -3.16
CA ALA A 81 14.97 5.94 -3.76
C ALA A 81 16.32 5.31 -3.36
N ASP A 82 17.40 6.08 -3.30
CA ASP A 82 18.71 5.57 -2.93
C ASP A 82 18.78 5.09 -1.48
N GLU A 83 18.15 5.82 -0.55
CA GLU A 83 18.08 5.41 0.85
C GLU A 83 17.21 4.17 1.02
N LEU A 84 16.05 4.12 0.38
CA LEU A 84 15.16 2.97 0.39
C LEU A 84 15.85 1.73 -0.20
N ALA A 85 16.58 1.88 -1.30
CA ALA A 85 17.32 0.78 -1.91
C ALA A 85 18.43 0.25 -1.00
N ARG A 86 19.14 1.15 -0.28
CA ARG A 86 20.16 0.75 0.69
C ARG A 86 19.54 -0.06 1.85
N ILE A 87 18.44 0.43 2.43
CA ILE A 87 17.71 -0.26 3.50
C ILE A 87 17.23 -1.64 3.00
N LEU A 88 16.67 -1.69 1.79
CA LEU A 88 16.19 -2.93 1.19
C LEU A 88 17.34 -3.93 0.98
N SER A 89 18.49 -3.48 0.49
CA SER A 89 19.68 -4.33 0.33
C SER A 89 20.20 -4.86 1.68
N GLU A 90 20.18 -4.06 2.73
CA GLU A 90 20.58 -4.47 4.07
C GLU A 90 19.66 -5.56 4.66
N GLU A 91 18.35 -5.45 4.44
CA GLU A 91 17.37 -6.38 4.99
C GLU A 91 17.13 -7.62 4.11
N HIS A 92 17.23 -7.46 2.79
CA HIS A 92 16.95 -8.55 1.86
C HIS A 92 18.19 -9.29 1.38
N GLY A 93 19.35 -8.61 1.31
CA GLY A 93 20.59 -9.17 0.80
C GLY A 93 20.75 -9.09 -0.73
N LYS A 94 19.80 -8.51 -1.48
CA LYS A 94 19.97 -8.28 -2.92
C LYS A 94 20.95 -7.12 -3.19
N VAL A 95 21.59 -7.12 -4.36
CA VAL A 95 22.49 -6.04 -4.75
C VAL A 95 21.72 -4.73 -4.94
N LEU A 96 22.40 -3.61 -4.73
CA LEU A 96 21.78 -2.27 -4.75
C LEU A 96 21.03 -1.98 -6.08
N ALA A 97 21.58 -2.44 -7.21
CA ALA A 97 20.92 -2.27 -8.51
C ALA A 97 19.58 -2.99 -8.59
N ASP A 98 19.44 -4.19 -7.99
CA ASP A 98 18.19 -4.93 -7.95
C ASP A 98 17.20 -4.28 -6.97
N SER A 99 17.69 -3.69 -5.87
CA SER A 99 16.87 -2.94 -4.93
C SER A 99 16.28 -1.67 -5.57
N LEU A 100 17.08 -0.94 -6.34
CA LEU A 100 16.58 0.19 -7.14
C LEU A 100 15.55 -0.27 -8.18
N GLY A 101 15.80 -1.40 -8.83
CA GLY A 101 14.85 -2.02 -9.77
C GLY A 101 13.54 -2.47 -9.11
N ASP A 102 13.60 -2.95 -7.88
CA ASP A 102 12.41 -3.29 -7.06
C ASP A 102 11.55 -2.03 -6.82
N ILE A 103 12.17 -0.95 -6.34
CA ILE A 103 11.50 0.34 -6.10
C ILE A 103 10.92 0.89 -7.40
N GLN A 104 11.68 0.88 -8.50
CA GLN A 104 11.23 1.42 -9.78
C GLN A 104 9.97 0.69 -10.29
N ARG A 105 9.95 -0.64 -10.24
CA ARG A 105 8.76 -1.42 -10.64
C ARG A 105 7.55 -1.16 -9.75
N GLY A 106 7.76 -0.85 -8.47
CA GLY A 106 6.69 -0.38 -7.59
C GLY A 106 6.16 0.99 -8.04
N LEU A 107 7.06 1.91 -8.35
CA LEU A 107 6.72 3.25 -8.85
C LEU A 107 5.96 3.21 -10.19
N ASP A 108 6.29 2.29 -11.09
CA ASP A 108 5.60 2.12 -12.38
C ASP A 108 4.10 1.84 -12.15
N VAL A 109 3.76 1.02 -11.15
CA VAL A 109 2.35 0.75 -10.80
C VAL A 109 1.70 1.91 -10.04
N ILE A 110 2.43 2.62 -9.19
CA ILE A 110 1.92 3.86 -8.57
C ILE A 110 1.61 4.90 -9.66
N GLU A 111 2.47 5.04 -10.67
CA GLU A 111 2.23 5.93 -11.83
C GLU A 111 0.97 5.52 -12.60
N PHE A 112 0.81 4.23 -12.89
CA PHE A 112 -0.43 3.71 -13.45
C PHE A 112 -1.64 4.06 -12.56
N ALA A 113 -1.53 3.89 -11.24
CA ALA A 113 -2.59 4.20 -10.29
C ALA A 113 -2.98 5.69 -10.28
N CYS A 114 -2.05 6.60 -10.57
CA CYS A 114 -2.35 8.03 -10.76
C CYS A 114 -3.31 8.27 -11.94
N GLY A 115 -3.35 7.39 -12.94
CA GLY A 115 -4.26 7.44 -14.09
C GLY A 115 -5.63 6.79 -13.84
N VAL A 116 -5.83 6.12 -12.72
CA VAL A 116 -7.07 5.39 -12.38
C VAL A 116 -8.35 6.24 -12.48
N PRO A 117 -8.36 7.56 -12.22
CA PRO A 117 -9.56 8.36 -12.45
C PRO A 117 -10.19 8.21 -13.85
N HIS A 118 -9.37 7.96 -14.86
CA HIS A 118 -9.85 7.70 -16.23
C HIS A 118 -10.47 6.31 -16.41
N LEU A 119 -10.03 5.34 -15.61
CA LEU A 119 -10.52 3.95 -15.63
C LEU A 119 -11.81 3.78 -14.80
N LEU A 120 -12.11 4.72 -13.91
CA LEU A 120 -13.32 4.70 -13.09
C LEU A 120 -14.57 5.19 -13.83
N LYS A 121 -14.43 5.63 -15.08
CA LYS A 121 -15.57 5.99 -15.93
C LYS A 121 -16.45 4.76 -16.15
N GLY A 122 -17.78 4.99 -16.06
CA GLY A 122 -18.77 4.02 -16.45
C GLY A 122 -19.12 4.13 -17.93
N GLU A 123 -20.05 3.29 -18.35
CA GLU A 123 -20.62 3.27 -19.68
C GLU A 123 -22.08 3.74 -19.63
N TYR A 124 -22.58 4.29 -20.73
CA TYR A 124 -23.95 4.72 -20.89
C TYR A 124 -24.48 4.23 -22.25
N THR A 125 -25.65 3.60 -22.24
CA THR A 125 -26.34 3.13 -23.44
C THR A 125 -27.73 3.76 -23.48
N PRO A 126 -27.99 4.74 -24.37
CA PRO A 126 -29.30 5.27 -24.56
C PRO A 126 -30.16 4.27 -25.34
N GLY A 127 -31.46 4.21 -25.01
CA GLY A 127 -32.43 3.43 -25.78
C GLY A 127 -32.17 1.91 -25.72
N ALA A 128 -31.70 1.37 -24.63
CA ALA A 128 -31.52 -0.07 -24.42
C ALA A 128 -32.85 -0.85 -24.46
N GLY A 129 -33.98 -0.13 -24.39
CA GLY A 129 -35.35 -0.59 -24.57
C GLY A 129 -36.30 0.61 -24.69
N PRO A 130 -37.60 0.41 -24.92
CA PRO A 130 -38.56 1.50 -25.00
C PRO A 130 -38.60 2.31 -23.70
N GLY A 131 -38.07 3.55 -23.72
CA GLY A 131 -38.01 4.43 -22.56
C GLY A 131 -36.98 4.01 -21.49
N ILE A 132 -35.99 3.17 -21.84
CA ILE A 132 -35.00 2.64 -20.92
C ILE A 132 -33.58 3.04 -21.38
N ASP A 133 -32.87 3.74 -20.52
CA ASP A 133 -31.42 3.95 -20.62
C ASP A 133 -30.69 3.14 -19.56
N VAL A 134 -29.47 2.68 -19.87
CA VAL A 134 -28.64 1.88 -18.96
C VAL A 134 -27.29 2.56 -18.77
N TYR A 135 -26.82 2.62 -17.55
CA TYR A 135 -25.49 3.09 -17.25
C TYR A 135 -24.81 2.22 -16.18
N SER A 136 -23.49 2.19 -16.21
CA SER A 136 -22.67 1.55 -15.19
C SER A 136 -21.92 2.58 -14.34
N MET A 137 -21.77 2.29 -13.06
CA MET A 137 -20.92 3.06 -12.14
C MET A 137 -19.93 2.13 -11.45
N ARG A 138 -18.68 2.57 -11.37
CA ARG A 138 -17.65 1.83 -10.63
C ARG A 138 -17.56 2.38 -9.20
N GLN A 139 -17.60 1.48 -8.23
CA GLN A 139 -17.53 1.80 -6.81
C GLN A 139 -16.41 1.02 -6.16
N PRO A 140 -15.78 1.55 -5.08
CA PRO A 140 -14.79 0.80 -4.31
C PRO A 140 -15.43 -0.43 -3.65
N VAL A 141 -14.68 -1.52 -3.57
CA VAL A 141 -15.16 -2.76 -2.93
C VAL A 141 -15.14 -2.69 -1.40
N GLY A 142 -14.45 -1.70 -0.81
CA GLY A 142 -14.41 -1.49 0.63
C GLY A 142 -12.99 -1.48 1.19
N VAL A 143 -12.77 -2.18 2.31
CA VAL A 143 -11.45 -2.39 2.89
C VAL A 143 -10.76 -3.51 2.12
N ALA A 144 -9.58 -3.25 1.59
CA ALA A 144 -8.71 -4.24 0.98
C ALA A 144 -7.58 -4.62 1.96
N ALA A 145 -7.06 -5.83 1.82
CA ALA A 145 -5.94 -6.32 2.62
C ALA A 145 -4.86 -6.92 1.72
N GLY A 146 -3.59 -6.75 2.11
CA GLY A 146 -2.45 -7.33 1.41
C GLY A 146 -1.62 -8.22 2.32
N ILE A 147 -1.29 -9.43 1.84
CA ILE A 147 -0.25 -10.28 2.43
C ILE A 147 0.87 -10.32 1.42
N THR A 148 1.94 -9.59 1.71
CA THR A 148 3.03 -9.38 0.76
C THR A 148 4.08 -10.49 0.87
N PRO A 149 4.65 -10.95 -0.27
CA PRO A 149 5.80 -11.84 -0.27
C PRO A 149 7.06 -11.06 0.11
N PHE A 150 8.10 -11.78 0.50
CA PHE A 150 9.36 -11.18 0.94
C PHE A 150 10.37 -10.96 -0.20
N ASN A 151 10.18 -11.52 -1.39
CA ASN A 151 11.17 -11.47 -2.48
C ASN A 151 11.21 -10.13 -3.24
N PHE A 152 10.14 -9.32 -3.15
CA PHE A 152 10.05 -7.96 -3.69
C PHE A 152 9.38 -7.03 -2.65
N PRO A 153 10.11 -6.68 -1.58
CA PRO A 153 9.49 -6.08 -0.40
C PRO A 153 9.07 -4.62 -0.58
N ALA A 154 9.53 -3.92 -1.61
CA ALA A 154 9.05 -2.57 -1.96
C ALA A 154 8.00 -2.61 -3.07
N MET A 155 8.24 -3.38 -4.14
CA MET A 155 7.38 -3.47 -5.31
C MET A 155 5.97 -3.94 -4.96
N ILE A 156 5.86 -5.09 -4.30
CA ILE A 156 4.56 -5.73 -4.09
C ILE A 156 3.63 -4.95 -3.17
N PRO A 157 4.09 -4.36 -2.03
CA PRO A 157 3.24 -3.47 -1.24
C PRO A 157 2.69 -2.29 -2.04
N MET A 158 3.51 -1.67 -2.90
CA MET A 158 3.08 -0.58 -3.79
C MET A 158 2.07 -1.06 -4.84
N TRP A 159 2.23 -2.28 -5.38
CA TRP A 159 1.29 -2.86 -6.33
C TRP A 159 -0.08 -3.11 -5.72
N MET A 160 -0.12 -3.68 -4.52
CA MET A 160 -1.37 -4.01 -3.83
C MET A 160 -2.08 -2.74 -3.34
N SER A 161 -1.38 -1.85 -2.65
CA SER A 161 -1.97 -0.67 -2.04
C SER A 161 -2.31 0.42 -3.06
N GLY A 162 -1.46 0.67 -4.05
CA GLY A 162 -1.59 1.78 -4.99
C GLY A 162 -2.92 1.78 -5.74
N VAL A 163 -3.25 0.65 -6.37
CA VAL A 163 -4.50 0.50 -7.15
C VAL A 163 -5.72 0.49 -6.22
N ALA A 164 -5.64 -0.19 -5.07
CA ALA A 164 -6.74 -0.22 -4.09
C ALA A 164 -7.08 1.19 -3.59
N ILE A 165 -6.08 1.96 -3.20
CA ILE A 165 -6.24 3.33 -2.71
C ILE A 165 -6.76 4.26 -3.81
N ALA A 166 -6.23 4.17 -5.03
CA ALA A 166 -6.67 4.97 -6.18
C ALA A 166 -8.15 4.75 -6.50
N THR A 167 -8.62 3.50 -6.45
CA THR A 167 -10.01 3.14 -6.72
C THR A 167 -10.99 3.53 -5.62
N GLY A 168 -10.50 4.03 -4.48
CA GLY A 168 -11.32 4.51 -3.36
C GLY A 168 -11.49 3.51 -2.22
N CYS A 169 -10.78 2.37 -2.25
CA CYS A 169 -10.68 1.46 -1.12
C CYS A 169 -9.74 2.01 -0.04
N THR A 170 -9.94 1.58 1.20
CA THR A 170 -8.91 1.65 2.24
C THR A 170 -8.11 0.35 2.25
N PHE A 171 -6.92 0.34 2.86
CA PHE A 171 -5.96 -0.77 2.74
C PHE A 171 -5.29 -1.09 4.08
N ILE A 172 -5.10 -2.37 4.37
CA ILE A 172 -4.34 -2.91 5.50
C ILE A 172 -3.34 -3.97 5.05
#